data_7cedec7d475969ac1bf08b1362c76102
#
_entry.id   7cedec7d475969ac1bf08b1362c76102
#
_cell.length_a   1.000
_cell.length_b   1.000
_cell.length_c   1.000
_cell.angle_alpha   90.00
_cell.angle_beta   90.00
_cell.angle_gamma   90.00
#
_symmetry.space_group_name_H-M   'P 1'
#
loop_
_entity.id
_entity.type
_entity.pdbx_description
1 polymer ?
#
loop_
_entity_poly.entity_id
_entity_poly.type
_entity_poly.pdbx_seq_one_letter_code
_entity_poly.pdbx_strand_id
1 'polypeptide(L)'
;YIHPKQSALPTQLSFLMQRIKLSKAMQQGDLFSDTQIADFMIDKDRLFAQITLDDDELALYNMVYDNLTMSTRPPDLVIYLQAPLSVLKSRVNQRGIGYERGIEDVYLQRLADSYADFFHYYEASPLLIVNAEQIDLVNSEHDYQNLLAQITTIKSGRHYYNPLPVTGNKK
;
A
#
# COMPACT_ATOMS: atom_id res chain seq x y z
N TYR A 1 -1.55 10.90 21.75
CA TYR A 1 -2.65 9.91 21.56
C TYR A 1 -3.52 9.75 22.84
N ILE A 2 -4.04 10.87 23.34
CA ILE A 2 -4.85 10.86 24.58
C ILE A 2 -6.33 10.63 24.27
N HIS A 3 -6.78 10.88 23.01
CA HIS A 3 -8.16 10.62 22.56
C HIS A 3 -8.15 10.16 21.08
N PRO A 4 -8.04 8.85 20.81
CA PRO A 4 -7.91 8.34 19.43
C PRO A 4 -9.06 8.73 18.51
N LYS A 5 -10.29 8.83 19.00
CA LYS A 5 -11.45 9.21 18.19
C LYS A 5 -11.48 10.71 17.82
N GLN A 6 -11.07 11.62 18.72
CA GLN A 6 -11.11 13.06 18.46
C GLN A 6 -10.01 13.55 17.52
N SER A 7 -8.99 12.75 17.23
CA SER A 7 -7.87 13.09 16.33
C SER A 7 -7.88 12.33 15.02
N ALA A 8 -8.88 11.48 14.76
CA ALA A 8 -8.90 10.62 13.59
C ALA A 8 -9.00 11.41 12.28
N LEU A 9 -10.01 12.26 12.13
CA LEU A 9 -10.19 13.08 10.93
C LEU A 9 -8.99 14.03 10.67
N PRO A 10 -8.51 14.84 11.63
CA PRO A 10 -7.33 15.68 11.42
C PRO A 10 -6.10 14.88 11.01
N THR A 11 -5.92 13.68 11.55
CA THR A 11 -4.79 12.79 11.20
C THR A 11 -4.92 12.30 9.78
N GLN A 12 -6.09 11.81 9.35
CA GLN A 12 -6.33 11.34 7.99
C GLN A 12 -6.17 12.48 6.96
N LEU A 13 -6.69 13.66 7.25
CA LEU A 13 -6.50 14.84 6.40
C LEU A 13 -5.03 15.25 6.30
N SER A 14 -4.27 15.17 7.40
CA SER A 14 -2.85 15.47 7.39
C SER A 14 -2.07 14.49 6.50
N PHE A 15 -2.36 13.19 6.57
CA PHE A 15 -1.76 12.19 5.70
C PHE A 15 -2.10 12.44 4.23
N LEU A 16 -3.37 12.69 3.92
CA LEU A 16 -3.80 13.02 2.56
C LEU A 16 -3.02 14.22 2.01
N MET A 17 -2.93 15.31 2.77
CA MET A 17 -2.21 16.52 2.36
C MET A 17 -0.72 16.28 2.11
N GLN A 18 -0.08 15.44 2.95
CA GLN A 18 1.32 15.07 2.76
C GLN A 18 1.52 14.27 1.46
N ARG A 19 0.65 13.27 1.20
CA ARG A 19 0.72 12.46 -0.01
C ARG A 19 0.44 13.25 -1.28
N ILE A 20 -0.52 14.17 -1.23
CA ILE A 20 -0.75 15.09 -2.36
C ILE A 20 0.48 15.95 -2.65
N LYS A 21 1.16 16.47 -1.62
CA LYS A 21 2.40 17.23 -1.82
C LYS A 21 3.49 16.36 -2.45
N LEU A 22 3.68 15.13 -1.95
CA LEU A 22 4.65 14.19 -2.50
C LEU A 22 4.32 13.81 -3.96
N SER A 23 3.06 13.51 -4.24
CA SER A 23 2.59 13.21 -5.60
C SER A 23 2.85 14.36 -6.57
N LYS A 24 2.58 15.61 -6.16
CA LYS A 24 2.88 16.80 -6.98
C LYS A 24 4.38 16.99 -7.21
N ALA A 25 5.20 16.73 -6.18
CA ALA A 25 6.66 16.81 -6.32
C ALA A 25 7.18 15.74 -7.29
N MET A 26 6.64 14.51 -7.22
CA MET A 26 6.99 13.45 -8.17
C MET A 26 6.57 13.78 -9.60
N GLN A 27 5.41 14.40 -9.81
CA GLN A 27 4.93 14.81 -11.13
C GLN A 27 5.81 15.91 -11.78
N GLN A 28 6.50 16.73 -10.98
CA GLN A 28 7.44 17.72 -11.48
C GLN A 28 8.71 17.11 -12.09
N GLY A 29 8.93 15.83 -11.82
CA GLY A 29 10.01 15.05 -12.40
C GLY A 29 11.38 15.36 -11.81
N ASP A 30 12.24 14.35 -11.84
CA ASP A 30 13.69 14.53 -11.75
C ASP A 30 14.21 14.46 -13.19
N LEU A 31 14.90 15.50 -13.64
CA LEU A 31 15.50 15.56 -15.00
C LEU A 31 16.51 14.44 -15.26
N PHE A 32 16.90 13.70 -14.24
CA PHE A 32 17.93 12.67 -14.26
C PHE A 32 17.40 11.26 -13.99
N SER A 33 16.11 11.08 -13.76
CA SER A 33 15.53 9.78 -13.41
C SER A 33 14.36 9.42 -14.30
N ASP A 34 14.50 8.33 -15.06
CA ASP A 34 13.45 7.79 -15.94
C ASP A 34 12.38 6.99 -15.15
N THR A 35 12.66 6.65 -13.90
CA THR A 35 11.79 5.82 -13.06
C THR A 35 11.62 6.41 -11.67
N GLN A 36 10.38 6.48 -11.22
CA GLN A 36 10.03 6.91 -9.87
C GLN A 36 9.29 5.78 -9.16
N ILE A 37 9.69 5.49 -7.92
CA ILE A 37 9.05 4.48 -7.08
C ILE A 37 8.48 5.18 -5.85
N ALA A 38 7.18 4.95 -5.59
CA ALA A 38 6.49 5.42 -4.40
C ALA A 38 6.06 4.24 -3.53
N ASP A 39 6.23 4.35 -2.22
CA ASP A 39 5.71 3.40 -1.24
C ASP A 39 4.30 3.74 -0.77
N PHE A 40 3.70 4.76 -1.38
CA PHE A 40 2.33 5.18 -1.12
C PHE A 40 1.49 5.20 -2.39
N MET A 41 0.18 5.12 -2.21
CA MET A 41 -0.83 5.30 -3.24
C MET A 41 -1.96 6.15 -2.65
N ILE A 42 -2.36 7.21 -3.35
CA ILE A 42 -3.37 8.17 -2.85
C ILE A 42 -4.71 7.46 -2.60
N ASP A 43 -5.11 6.57 -3.50
CA ASP A 43 -6.36 5.82 -3.38
C ASP A 43 -6.47 5.02 -2.07
N LYS A 44 -5.34 4.56 -1.52
CA LYS A 44 -5.31 3.83 -0.24
C LYS A 44 -5.69 4.70 0.96
N ASP A 45 -5.55 6.02 0.89
CA ASP A 45 -5.95 6.90 1.99
C ASP A 45 -7.43 6.78 2.32
N ARG A 46 -8.26 6.58 1.29
CA ARG A 46 -9.69 6.35 1.45
C ARG A 46 -9.99 5.07 2.24
N LEU A 47 -9.21 4.01 2.04
CA LEU A 47 -9.37 2.75 2.78
C LEU A 47 -9.11 2.95 4.28
N PHE A 48 -8.06 3.68 4.62
CA PHE A 48 -7.77 4.00 6.03
C PHE A 48 -8.84 4.90 6.63
N ALA A 49 -9.33 5.90 5.90
CA ALA A 49 -10.41 6.76 6.34
C ALA A 49 -11.69 5.96 6.62
N GLN A 50 -12.08 5.06 5.74
CA GLN A 50 -13.26 4.19 5.90
C GLN A 50 -13.20 3.29 7.14
N ILE A 51 -12.01 2.88 7.56
CA ILE A 51 -11.84 2.00 8.73
C ILE A 51 -11.81 2.80 10.04
N THR A 52 -11.37 4.06 9.98
CA THR A 52 -11.04 4.85 11.18
C THR A 52 -12.01 5.96 11.52
N LEU A 53 -12.73 6.50 10.53
CA LEU A 53 -13.64 7.62 10.66
C LEU A 53 -15.09 7.13 10.86
N ASP A 54 -15.88 7.91 11.56
CA ASP A 54 -17.34 7.74 11.57
C ASP A 54 -17.97 8.28 10.27
N ASP A 55 -19.27 8.11 10.11
CA ASP A 55 -19.96 8.43 8.85
C ASP A 55 -19.90 9.92 8.51
N ASP A 56 -20.03 10.82 9.51
CA ASP A 56 -19.99 12.27 9.30
C ASP A 56 -18.58 12.74 8.97
N GLU A 57 -17.58 12.23 9.70
CA GLU A 57 -16.16 12.50 9.44
C GLU A 57 -15.74 11.97 8.06
N LEU A 58 -16.20 10.77 7.70
CA LEU A 58 -15.91 10.16 6.40
C LEU A 58 -16.53 10.95 5.25
N ALA A 59 -17.75 11.47 5.41
CA ALA A 59 -18.39 12.32 4.42
C ALA A 59 -17.57 13.60 4.17
N LEU A 60 -17.13 14.28 5.24
CA LEU A 60 -16.28 15.46 5.14
C LEU A 60 -14.91 15.11 4.52
N TYR A 61 -14.29 14.02 4.95
CA TYR A 61 -13.03 13.55 4.37
C TYR A 61 -13.16 13.31 2.86
N ASN A 62 -14.22 12.64 2.41
CA ASN A 62 -14.45 12.36 1.01
C ASN A 62 -14.61 13.64 0.17
N MET A 63 -15.30 14.66 0.67
CA MET A 63 -15.41 15.96 -0.01
C MET A 63 -14.03 16.61 -0.22
N VAL A 64 -13.16 16.56 0.78
CA VAL A 64 -11.79 17.10 0.68
C VAL A 64 -10.95 16.24 -0.27
N TYR A 65 -11.04 14.92 -0.14
CA TYR A 65 -10.33 13.95 -0.98
C TYR A 65 -10.63 14.17 -2.46
N ASP A 66 -11.91 14.20 -2.84
CA ASP A 66 -12.34 14.35 -4.23
C ASP A 66 -11.81 15.64 -4.85
N ASN A 67 -11.86 16.76 -4.11
CA ASN A 67 -11.32 18.03 -4.59
C ASN A 67 -9.79 18.02 -4.77
N LEU A 68 -9.05 17.39 -3.87
CA LEU A 68 -7.60 17.40 -3.90
C LEU A 68 -6.99 16.42 -4.91
N THR A 69 -7.72 15.35 -5.24
CA THR A 69 -7.21 14.27 -6.10
C THR A 69 -7.59 14.40 -7.58
N MET A 70 -8.43 15.35 -7.95
CA MET A 70 -8.91 15.58 -9.34
C MET A 70 -7.79 15.68 -10.39
N SER A 71 -6.60 16.12 -10.01
CA SER A 71 -5.47 16.31 -10.92
C SER A 71 -4.35 15.28 -10.78
N THR A 72 -4.55 14.25 -9.95
CA THR A 72 -3.53 13.20 -9.77
C THR A 72 -3.55 12.23 -10.94
N ARG A 73 -2.37 11.85 -11.42
CA ARG A 73 -2.24 10.83 -12.46
C ARG A 73 -2.08 9.46 -11.81
N PRO A 74 -2.72 8.42 -12.36
CA PRO A 74 -2.45 7.06 -11.91
C PRO A 74 -0.99 6.68 -12.22
N PRO A 75 -0.37 5.78 -11.44
CA PRO A 75 0.97 5.27 -11.72
C PRO A 75 0.97 4.37 -12.97
N ASP A 76 2.13 4.19 -13.59
CA ASP A 76 2.28 3.30 -14.76
C ASP A 76 2.17 1.82 -14.40
N LEU A 77 2.43 1.47 -13.14
CA LEU A 77 2.27 0.15 -12.56
C LEU A 77 2.01 0.24 -11.06
N VAL A 78 1.07 -0.55 -10.59
CA VAL A 78 0.85 -0.80 -9.14
C VAL A 78 1.32 -2.20 -8.79
N ILE A 79 2.08 -2.31 -7.69
CA ILE A 79 2.50 -3.59 -7.12
C ILE A 79 1.83 -3.75 -5.76
N TYR A 80 0.96 -4.74 -5.66
CA TYR A 80 0.29 -5.10 -4.41
C TYR A 80 0.96 -6.32 -3.78
N LEU A 81 1.64 -6.12 -2.66
CA LEU A 81 2.25 -7.20 -1.87
C LEU A 81 1.20 -7.77 -0.91
N GLN A 82 0.59 -8.88 -1.27
CA GLN A 82 -0.42 -9.56 -0.48
C GLN A 82 0.22 -10.58 0.46
N ALA A 83 -0.17 -10.57 1.73
CA ALA A 83 0.30 -11.56 2.70
C ALA A 83 -0.80 -11.93 3.71
N PRO A 84 -0.81 -13.16 4.25
CA PRO A 84 -1.70 -13.56 5.33
C PRO A 84 -1.51 -12.74 6.60
N LEU A 85 -2.55 -12.63 7.43
CA LEU A 85 -2.52 -11.89 8.69
C LEU A 85 -1.34 -12.28 9.59
N SER A 86 -1.03 -13.56 9.69
CA SER A 86 0.10 -14.07 10.49
C SER A 86 1.44 -13.49 10.04
N VAL A 87 1.64 -13.36 8.73
CA VAL A 87 2.86 -12.78 8.14
C VAL A 87 2.90 -11.27 8.36
N LEU A 88 1.76 -10.58 8.18
CA LEU A 88 1.65 -9.14 8.44
C LEU A 88 1.99 -8.82 9.89
N LYS A 89 1.45 -9.57 10.86
CA LYS A 89 1.77 -9.43 12.28
C LYS A 89 3.24 -9.65 12.58
N SER A 90 3.82 -10.71 12.02
CA SER A 90 5.24 -10.99 12.19
C SER A 90 6.10 -9.82 11.71
N ARG A 91 5.80 -9.28 10.53
CA ARG A 91 6.54 -8.15 9.95
C ARG A 91 6.36 -6.85 10.74
N VAL A 92 5.15 -6.54 11.21
CA VAL A 92 4.90 -5.40 12.10
C VAL A 92 5.72 -5.52 13.39
N ASN A 93 5.73 -6.70 14.01
CA ASN A 93 6.49 -6.95 15.22
C ASN A 93 8.01 -6.86 15.00
N GLN A 94 8.52 -7.37 13.87
CA GLN A 94 9.94 -7.30 13.51
C GLN A 94 10.40 -5.87 13.27
N ARG A 95 9.54 -5.02 12.67
CA ARG A 95 9.84 -3.61 12.46
C ARG A 95 10.01 -2.84 13.78
N GLY A 96 9.39 -3.29 14.86
CA GLY A 96 9.64 -2.84 16.22
C GLY A 96 9.24 -1.40 16.53
N ILE A 97 8.40 -0.79 15.71
CA ILE A 97 7.93 0.58 15.91
C ILE A 97 6.98 0.61 17.11
N GLY A 98 7.32 1.38 18.14
CA GLY A 98 6.68 1.33 19.46
C GLY A 98 5.17 1.55 19.45
N TYR A 99 4.65 2.45 18.61
CA TYR A 99 3.21 2.72 18.49
C TYR A 99 2.45 1.67 17.67
N GLU A 100 3.14 0.80 16.94
CA GLU A 100 2.52 -0.30 16.18
C GLU A 100 2.33 -1.56 17.02
N ARG A 101 2.97 -1.68 18.17
CA ARG A 101 2.88 -2.85 19.06
C ARG A 101 1.49 -3.10 19.63
N GLY A 102 0.60 -2.09 19.57
CA GLY A 102 -0.78 -2.18 20.04
C GLY A 102 -1.83 -2.34 18.93
N ILE A 103 -1.40 -2.60 17.69
CA ILE A 103 -2.34 -2.80 16.58
C ILE A 103 -3.10 -4.11 16.80
N GLU A 104 -4.43 -4.00 16.91
CA GLU A 104 -5.31 -5.14 17.12
C GLU A 104 -5.43 -6.00 15.86
N ASP A 105 -5.53 -7.30 16.03
CA ASP A 105 -5.72 -8.26 14.93
C ASP A 105 -6.95 -7.95 14.09
N VAL A 106 -8.03 -7.52 14.72
CA VAL A 106 -9.27 -7.13 14.05
C VAL A 106 -9.05 -5.94 13.10
N TYR A 107 -8.22 -4.98 13.52
CA TYR A 107 -7.88 -3.84 12.66
C TYR A 107 -7.04 -4.27 11.45
N LEU A 108 -6.00 -5.09 11.68
CA LEU A 108 -5.16 -5.61 10.59
C LEU A 108 -5.97 -6.47 9.61
N GLN A 109 -6.90 -7.27 10.11
CA GLN A 109 -7.78 -8.10 9.27
C GLN A 109 -8.68 -7.21 8.42
N ARG A 110 -9.37 -6.24 9.02
CA ARG A 110 -10.22 -5.29 8.28
C ARG A 110 -9.44 -4.54 7.20
N LEU A 111 -8.21 -4.15 7.53
CA LEU A 111 -7.34 -3.47 6.57
C LEU A 111 -6.97 -4.41 5.41
N ALA A 112 -6.59 -5.65 5.70
CA ALA A 112 -6.25 -6.65 4.68
C ALA A 112 -7.43 -6.94 3.76
N ASP A 113 -8.64 -7.10 4.31
CA ASP A 113 -9.87 -7.33 3.57
C ASP A 113 -10.19 -6.12 2.67
N SER A 114 -10.10 -4.89 3.20
CA SER A 114 -10.31 -3.66 2.43
C SER A 114 -9.32 -3.52 1.27
N TYR A 115 -8.05 -3.92 1.47
CA TYR A 115 -7.07 -3.95 0.39
C TYR A 115 -7.42 -5.00 -0.67
N ALA A 116 -7.84 -6.19 -0.25
CA ALA A 116 -8.22 -7.26 -1.18
C ALA A 116 -9.42 -6.83 -2.04
N ASP A 117 -10.44 -6.24 -1.41
CA ASP A 117 -11.63 -5.73 -2.10
C ASP A 117 -11.26 -4.58 -3.06
N PHE A 118 -10.47 -3.61 -2.60
CA PHE A 118 -10.04 -2.50 -3.43
C PHE A 118 -9.27 -2.99 -4.67
N PHE A 119 -8.28 -3.83 -4.49
CA PHE A 119 -7.48 -4.33 -5.61
C PHE A 119 -8.22 -5.33 -6.48
N HIS A 120 -9.30 -5.95 -5.97
CA HIS A 120 -10.18 -6.78 -6.81
C HIS A 120 -10.86 -5.97 -7.92
N TYR A 121 -11.23 -4.73 -7.65
CA TYR A 121 -11.90 -3.85 -8.62
C TYR A 121 -10.99 -2.78 -9.23
N TYR A 122 -9.70 -2.79 -8.89
CA TYR A 122 -8.76 -1.77 -9.36
C TYR A 122 -8.44 -1.93 -10.85
N GLU A 123 -8.68 -0.87 -11.65
CA GLU A 123 -8.47 -0.86 -13.09
C GLU A 123 -7.74 0.40 -13.60
N ALA A 124 -7.39 1.34 -12.69
CA ALA A 124 -6.81 2.62 -13.10
C ALA A 124 -5.39 2.51 -13.68
N SER A 125 -4.68 1.42 -13.38
CA SER A 125 -3.33 1.14 -13.86
C SER A 125 -3.11 -0.37 -14.00
N PRO A 126 -2.07 -0.82 -14.74
CA PRO A 126 -1.59 -2.18 -14.65
C PRO A 126 -1.31 -2.58 -13.20
N LEU A 127 -1.71 -3.78 -12.81
CA LEU A 127 -1.62 -4.27 -11.44
C LEU A 127 -0.89 -5.60 -11.38
N LEU A 128 0.17 -5.66 -10.57
CA LEU A 128 0.86 -6.89 -10.20
C LEU A 128 0.52 -7.26 -8.75
N ILE A 129 -0.21 -8.35 -8.56
CA ILE A 129 -0.50 -8.92 -7.23
C ILE A 129 0.57 -9.98 -6.93
N VAL A 130 1.35 -9.73 -5.89
CA VAL A 130 2.46 -10.59 -5.46
C VAL A 130 2.05 -11.31 -4.19
N ASN A 131 2.07 -12.64 -4.20
CA ASN A 131 1.99 -13.40 -2.97
C ASN A 131 3.31 -13.23 -2.19
N ALA A 132 3.25 -12.39 -1.17
CA ALA A 132 4.41 -12.01 -0.38
C ALA A 132 4.57 -12.88 0.90
N GLU A 133 3.88 -14.02 0.99
CA GLU A 133 3.96 -14.89 2.16
C GLU A 133 5.36 -15.44 2.37
N GLN A 134 5.98 -15.93 1.30
CA GLN A 134 7.26 -16.66 1.35
C GLN A 134 8.41 -15.91 0.67
N ILE A 135 8.17 -14.70 0.19
CA ILE A 135 9.19 -13.90 -0.49
C ILE A 135 10.00 -13.06 0.52
N ASP A 136 11.31 -13.09 0.41
CA ASP A 136 12.21 -12.24 1.18
C ASP A 136 13.02 -11.31 0.25
N LEU A 137 12.43 -10.16 -0.06
CA LEU A 137 13.04 -9.18 -0.96
C LEU A 137 14.25 -8.46 -0.34
N VAL A 138 14.48 -8.62 0.96
CA VAL A 138 15.57 -7.93 1.67
C VAL A 138 16.81 -8.81 1.72
N ASN A 139 16.66 -10.10 1.99
CA ASN A 139 17.79 -10.99 2.22
C ASN A 139 18.00 -12.01 1.09
N SER A 140 17.06 -12.15 0.14
CA SER A 140 17.14 -13.05 -0.99
C SER A 140 17.29 -12.29 -2.31
N GLU A 141 18.51 -12.21 -2.83
CA GLU A 141 18.79 -11.64 -4.15
C GLU A 141 18.00 -12.35 -5.26
N HIS A 142 17.82 -13.66 -5.11
CA HIS A 142 17.03 -14.45 -6.06
C HIS A 142 15.56 -13.98 -6.14
N ASP A 143 14.92 -13.76 -4.97
CA ASP A 143 13.53 -13.27 -4.92
C ASP A 143 13.42 -11.87 -5.50
N TYR A 144 14.39 -11.02 -5.19
CA TYR A 144 14.46 -9.66 -5.71
C TYR A 144 14.57 -9.65 -7.24
N GLN A 145 15.49 -10.40 -7.82
CA GLN A 145 15.69 -10.46 -9.26
C GLN A 145 14.50 -11.07 -10.00
N ASN A 146 13.88 -12.08 -9.42
CA ASN A 146 12.67 -12.69 -9.99
C ASN A 146 11.50 -11.70 -10.01
N LEU A 147 11.27 -10.94 -8.94
CA LEU A 147 10.25 -9.91 -8.91
C LEU A 147 10.55 -8.80 -9.93
N LEU A 148 11.80 -8.34 -10.00
CA LEU A 148 12.21 -7.31 -10.96
C LEU A 148 11.96 -7.76 -12.41
N ALA A 149 12.25 -9.01 -12.74
CA ALA A 149 11.97 -9.58 -14.05
C ALA A 149 10.47 -9.57 -14.37
N GLN A 150 9.60 -9.85 -13.39
CA GLN A 150 8.14 -9.75 -13.57
C GLN A 150 7.71 -8.30 -13.83
N ILE A 151 8.18 -7.36 -13.02
CA ILE A 151 7.83 -5.92 -13.11
C ILE A 151 8.12 -5.40 -14.53
N THR A 152 9.28 -5.72 -15.10
CA THR A 152 9.72 -5.21 -16.40
C THR A 152 8.91 -5.74 -17.59
N THR A 153 8.16 -6.81 -17.42
CA THR A 153 7.34 -7.41 -18.50
C THR A 153 5.92 -6.87 -18.56
N ILE A 154 5.42 -6.25 -17.48
CA ILE A 154 4.03 -5.83 -17.36
C ILE A 154 3.82 -4.50 -18.08
N LYS A 155 2.86 -4.47 -19.02
CA LYS A 155 2.46 -3.27 -19.76
C LYS A 155 0.99 -2.91 -19.59
N SER A 156 0.14 -3.87 -19.24
CA SER A 156 -1.30 -3.67 -19.10
C SER A 156 -1.96 -4.80 -18.32
N GLY A 157 -3.14 -4.57 -17.79
CA GLY A 157 -3.99 -5.59 -17.17
C GLY A 157 -3.54 -6.00 -15.77
N ARG A 158 -4.07 -7.13 -15.32
CA ARG A 158 -3.84 -7.67 -13.98
C ARG A 158 -3.01 -8.94 -14.07
N HIS A 159 -1.96 -9.00 -13.26
CA HIS A 159 -1.01 -10.10 -13.19
C HIS A 159 -0.89 -10.63 -11.78
N TYR A 160 -0.63 -11.93 -11.65
CA TYR A 160 -0.42 -12.60 -10.36
C TYR A 160 0.96 -13.25 -10.37
N TYR A 161 1.72 -12.98 -9.32
CA TYR A 161 3.03 -13.60 -9.10
C TYR A 161 3.02 -14.37 -7.79
N ASN A 162 3.09 -15.70 -7.91
CA ASN A 162 3.20 -16.63 -6.80
C ASN A 162 4.60 -17.25 -6.86
N PRO A 163 5.58 -16.71 -6.12
CA PRO A 163 6.91 -17.30 -6.07
C PRO A 163 6.83 -18.71 -5.48
N LEU A 164 7.46 -19.65 -6.15
CA LEU A 164 7.57 -21.00 -5.61
C LEU A 164 8.51 -20.95 -4.39
N PRO A 165 8.17 -21.65 -3.27
CA PRO A 165 9.08 -21.75 -2.15
C PRO A 165 10.39 -22.38 -2.65
N VAL A 166 11.50 -21.71 -2.38
CA VAL A 166 12.82 -22.30 -2.62
C VAL A 166 12.90 -23.54 -1.73
N THR A 167 12.72 -24.71 -2.31
CA THR A 167 12.99 -25.99 -1.62
C THR A 167 14.48 -26.03 -1.33
N GLY A 168 14.86 -25.41 -0.21
CA GLY A 168 16.22 -25.44 0.28
C GLY A 168 16.57 -26.87 0.59
N ASN A 169 17.47 -27.44 -0.20
CA ASN A 169 18.20 -28.63 0.19
C ASN A 169 18.89 -28.33 1.52
N LYS A 170 18.25 -28.72 2.64
CA LYS A 170 18.96 -28.84 3.91
C LYS A 170 19.99 -29.95 3.71
N LYS A 171 21.23 -29.59 3.44
CA LYS A 171 22.37 -30.45 3.70
C LYS A 171 22.84 -30.24 5.12
#